data_75dc00ac3ec082b0c55f26fc336cd8e7
#
_entry.id   75dc00ac3ec082b0c55f26fc336cd8e7
#
_cell.length_a   1.000
_cell.length_b   1.000
_cell.length_c   1.000
_cell.angle_alpha   90.00
_cell.angle_beta   90.00
_cell.angle_gamma   90.00
#
_symmetry.space_group_name_H-M   'P 1'
#
loop_
_entity.id
_entity.type
_entity.pdbx_description
1 polymer ?
#
loop_
_entity_poly.entity_id
_entity_poly.type
_entity_poly.pdbx_seq_one_letter_code
_entity_poly.pdbx_strand_id
1 'polypeptide(L)'
;MERFVYQGTPSRVVFEWGALERLPDELSALGAQRALILSTPEQQPLAERVRGVLGERAAGVCAQAVMHVPVEVARAAREMAAELGADCCVAIGGGSTIGLGKAIALESSLPILAVPTTYAGSEMTPIFGLTEGRLKRTGRDARVLPRTVLYDPSLTLSLPPGISAASGVNAMAHAVEALYAQDANPVISLMAEESIRALGEALPAIVRDPNDCEMRSRALYGAWLAGTCLGSVGMALHHKLCHTLGGTFNLPHAQTHAAMLPHTAHYNHAAAPDALRRVARALGGTDAADAGPLLSRLNRQLGLSPALADIGMPEAGLDEAADLACRNPYANPRPIERAPIRELLQHAWEGREPH
;
A
#
# COMPACT_ATOMS: atom_id res chain seq x y z
N MET A 1 22.72 -0.21 -21.53
CA MET A 1 21.41 -0.48 -20.88
C MET A 1 21.42 -1.97 -20.54
N GLU A 2 21.18 -2.31 -19.29
CA GLU A 2 21.10 -3.70 -18.86
C GLU A 2 19.87 -4.39 -19.48
N ARG A 3 19.96 -5.73 -19.64
CA ARG A 3 18.84 -6.52 -20.17
C ARG A 3 17.74 -6.63 -19.11
N PHE A 4 16.50 -6.34 -19.46
CA PHE A 4 15.34 -6.46 -18.56
C PHE A 4 14.12 -7.04 -19.28
N VAL A 5 13.16 -7.54 -18.48
CA VAL A 5 11.81 -7.90 -18.92
C VAL A 5 10.84 -7.00 -18.16
N TYR A 6 9.93 -6.36 -18.88
CA TYR A 6 8.85 -5.57 -18.28
C TYR A 6 7.50 -6.13 -18.74
N GLN A 7 6.63 -6.36 -17.78
CA GLN A 7 5.24 -6.72 -18.04
C GLN A 7 4.34 -5.74 -17.28
N GLY A 8 3.59 -4.92 -18.00
CA GLY A 8 2.61 -4.01 -17.41
C GLY A 8 1.45 -4.76 -16.76
N THR A 9 0.89 -4.21 -15.70
CA THR A 9 -0.34 -4.72 -15.09
C THR A 9 -1.53 -4.40 -16.00
N PRO A 10 -2.41 -5.36 -16.33
CA PRO A 10 -3.53 -5.14 -17.23
C PRO A 10 -4.73 -4.41 -16.57
N SER A 11 -4.49 -3.50 -15.65
CA SER A 11 -5.52 -2.71 -15.02
C SER A 11 -5.82 -1.46 -15.83
N ARG A 12 -7.12 -1.19 -16.03
CA ARG A 12 -7.59 0.10 -16.53
C ARG A 12 -7.61 1.09 -15.37
N VAL A 13 -7.06 2.28 -15.57
CA VAL A 13 -7.05 3.35 -14.57
C VAL A 13 -7.83 4.55 -15.08
N VAL A 14 -8.77 5.03 -14.28
CA VAL A 14 -9.48 6.29 -14.46
C VAL A 14 -9.06 7.20 -13.32
N PHE A 15 -8.54 8.37 -13.62
CA PHE A 15 -8.05 9.33 -12.63
C PHE A 15 -8.64 10.70 -12.92
N GLU A 16 -9.66 11.10 -12.16
CA GLU A 16 -10.29 12.41 -12.26
C GLU A 16 -11.09 12.76 -11.00
N TRP A 17 -11.34 14.04 -10.78
CA TRP A 17 -12.27 14.51 -9.75
C TRP A 17 -13.69 14.11 -10.13
N GLY A 18 -14.40 13.46 -9.17
CA GLY A 18 -15.74 12.95 -9.44
C GLY A 18 -15.76 11.65 -10.24
N ALA A 19 -14.62 10.93 -10.32
CA ALA A 19 -14.53 9.64 -11.00
C ALA A 19 -15.60 8.62 -10.56
N LEU A 20 -16.16 8.79 -9.37
CA LEU A 20 -17.23 7.95 -8.85
C LEU A 20 -18.44 7.89 -9.80
N GLU A 21 -18.76 8.99 -10.48
CA GLU A 21 -19.88 9.10 -11.41
C GLU A 21 -19.65 8.28 -12.70
N ARG A 22 -18.41 7.84 -12.96
CA ARG A 22 -18.06 6.98 -14.10
C ARG A 22 -18.34 5.49 -13.85
N LEU A 23 -18.72 5.12 -12.61
CA LEU A 23 -18.96 3.71 -12.25
C LEU A 23 -19.88 2.95 -13.21
N PRO A 24 -21.03 3.50 -13.66
CA PRO A 24 -21.89 2.80 -14.61
C PRO A 24 -21.21 2.51 -15.95
N ASP A 25 -20.41 3.45 -16.45
CA ASP A 25 -19.66 3.29 -17.70
C ASP A 25 -18.55 2.24 -17.56
N GLU A 26 -17.82 2.28 -16.46
CA GLU A 26 -16.73 1.34 -16.18
C GLU A 26 -17.24 -0.09 -15.90
N LEU A 27 -18.42 -0.23 -15.28
CA LEU A 27 -19.12 -1.51 -15.18
C LEU A 27 -19.48 -2.05 -16.58
N SER A 28 -20.00 -1.19 -17.46
CA SER A 28 -20.33 -1.55 -18.83
C SER A 28 -19.08 -1.98 -19.62
N ALA A 29 -17.98 -1.24 -19.49
CA ALA A 29 -16.70 -1.58 -20.10
C ALA A 29 -16.13 -2.91 -19.60
N LEU A 30 -16.42 -3.28 -18.34
CA LEU A 30 -16.04 -4.55 -17.74
C LEU A 30 -16.94 -5.71 -18.18
N GLY A 31 -18.10 -5.41 -18.81
CA GLY A 31 -19.12 -6.38 -19.19
C GLY A 31 -19.99 -6.84 -18.02
N ALA A 32 -19.95 -6.11 -16.89
CA ALA A 32 -20.69 -6.44 -15.68
C ALA A 32 -22.03 -5.71 -15.60
N GLN A 33 -23.02 -6.34 -14.95
CA GLN A 33 -24.38 -5.81 -14.83
C GLN A 33 -24.84 -5.72 -13.37
N ARG A 34 -24.25 -6.50 -12.46
CA ARG A 34 -24.73 -6.65 -11.08
C ARG A 34 -23.55 -6.61 -10.10
N ALA A 35 -23.30 -5.45 -9.49
CA ALA A 35 -22.17 -5.23 -8.61
C ALA A 35 -22.51 -5.48 -7.14
N LEU A 36 -21.72 -6.31 -6.44
CA LEU A 36 -21.66 -6.30 -4.98
C LEU A 36 -20.71 -5.18 -4.53
N ILE A 37 -21.25 -4.21 -3.79
CA ILE A 37 -20.47 -3.08 -3.26
C ILE A 37 -19.86 -3.49 -1.92
N LEU A 38 -18.54 -3.33 -1.78
CA LEU A 38 -17.78 -3.68 -0.58
C LEU A 38 -17.29 -2.42 0.12
N SER A 39 -17.43 -2.34 1.44
CA SER A 39 -16.86 -1.28 2.27
C SER A 39 -16.55 -1.78 3.68
N THR A 40 -15.87 -0.96 4.50
CA THR A 40 -15.88 -1.15 5.95
C THR A 40 -17.19 -0.66 6.55
N PRO A 41 -17.53 -1.04 7.80
CA PRO A 41 -18.72 -0.49 8.49
C PRO A 41 -18.71 1.03 8.57
N GLU A 42 -17.55 1.64 8.82
CA GLU A 42 -17.40 3.11 8.96
C GLU A 42 -17.62 3.83 7.63
N GLN A 43 -17.36 3.15 6.50
CA GLN A 43 -17.53 3.70 5.15
C GLN A 43 -18.87 3.28 4.50
N GLN A 44 -19.79 2.67 5.24
CA GLN A 44 -21.11 2.31 4.74
C GLN A 44 -21.85 3.48 4.09
N PRO A 45 -21.84 4.74 4.61
CA PRO A 45 -22.49 5.86 3.93
C PRO A 45 -21.92 6.12 2.51
N LEU A 46 -20.63 5.91 2.31
CA LEU A 46 -20.00 6.01 1.00
C LEU A 46 -20.41 4.87 0.08
N ALA A 47 -20.53 3.64 0.58
CA ALA A 47 -21.06 2.50 -0.16
C ALA A 47 -22.52 2.71 -0.59
N GLU A 48 -23.36 3.35 0.25
CA GLU A 48 -24.73 3.72 -0.11
C GLU A 48 -24.77 4.81 -1.20
N ARG A 49 -23.84 5.76 -1.20
CA ARG A 49 -23.67 6.69 -2.30
C ARG A 49 -23.35 5.95 -3.61
N VAL A 50 -22.41 4.99 -3.57
CA VAL A 50 -22.11 4.12 -4.73
C VAL A 50 -23.34 3.37 -5.19
N ARG A 51 -24.14 2.82 -4.26
CA ARG A 51 -25.41 2.18 -4.59
C ARG A 51 -26.35 3.12 -5.35
N GLY A 52 -26.44 4.38 -4.91
CA GLY A 52 -27.24 5.41 -5.60
C GLY A 52 -26.75 5.67 -7.02
N VAL A 53 -25.44 5.78 -7.24
CA VAL A 53 -24.82 5.98 -8.56
C VAL A 53 -25.09 4.79 -9.50
N LEU A 54 -25.01 3.56 -8.99
CA LEU A 54 -25.21 2.35 -9.77
C LEU A 54 -26.69 2.01 -10.04
N GLY A 55 -27.62 2.50 -9.19
CA GLY A 55 -29.04 2.22 -9.31
C GLY A 55 -29.34 0.72 -9.34
N GLU A 56 -30.06 0.25 -10.34
CA GLU A 56 -30.47 -1.16 -10.49
C GLU A 56 -29.29 -2.13 -10.71
N ARG A 57 -28.11 -1.62 -11.06
CA ARG A 57 -26.89 -2.42 -11.19
C ARG A 57 -26.23 -2.74 -9.85
N ALA A 58 -26.65 -2.14 -8.75
CA ALA A 58 -26.20 -2.49 -7.41
C ALA A 58 -26.94 -3.75 -6.95
N ALA A 59 -26.27 -4.90 -6.93
CA ALA A 59 -26.83 -6.15 -6.40
C ALA A 59 -27.06 -6.08 -4.89
N GLY A 60 -26.16 -5.40 -4.16
CA GLY A 60 -26.24 -5.20 -2.72
C GLY A 60 -25.00 -4.51 -2.14
N VAL A 61 -25.01 -4.26 -0.84
CA VAL A 61 -23.89 -3.67 -0.07
C VAL A 61 -23.44 -4.65 1.02
N CYS A 62 -22.15 -4.95 1.03
CA CYS A 62 -21.49 -5.72 2.08
C CYS A 62 -20.50 -4.79 2.82
N ALA A 63 -20.95 -4.17 3.92
CA ALA A 63 -20.15 -3.28 4.76
C ALA A 63 -19.47 -4.05 5.90
N GLN A 64 -18.76 -5.13 5.58
CA GLN A 64 -18.13 -6.03 6.57
C GLN A 64 -16.60 -6.15 6.40
N ALA A 65 -15.99 -5.33 5.55
CA ALA A 65 -14.55 -5.38 5.38
C ALA A 65 -13.84 -4.94 6.66
N VAL A 66 -12.91 -5.77 7.13
CA VAL A 66 -12.09 -5.50 8.32
C VAL A 66 -10.62 -5.77 8.04
N MET A 67 -9.76 -5.22 8.89
CA MET A 67 -8.31 -5.39 8.77
C MET A 67 -7.93 -6.90 8.78
N HIS A 68 -6.89 -7.24 8.01
CA HIS A 68 -6.36 -8.59 7.88
C HIS A 68 -7.27 -9.61 7.17
N VAL A 69 -8.45 -9.21 6.71
CA VAL A 69 -9.39 -10.03 5.92
C VAL A 69 -9.55 -11.46 6.48
N PRO A 70 -10.28 -11.64 7.58
CA PRO A 70 -10.58 -12.97 8.12
C PRO A 70 -11.30 -13.85 7.09
N VAL A 71 -10.94 -15.12 7.02
CA VAL A 71 -11.51 -16.10 6.08
C VAL A 71 -13.03 -16.21 6.21
N GLU A 72 -13.55 -16.08 7.43
CA GLU A 72 -14.99 -16.13 7.71
C GLU A 72 -15.73 -14.95 7.05
N VAL A 73 -15.17 -13.74 7.15
CA VAL A 73 -15.73 -12.53 6.51
C VAL A 73 -15.69 -12.68 4.99
N ALA A 74 -14.58 -13.17 4.45
CA ALA A 74 -14.45 -13.41 3.01
C ALA A 74 -15.45 -14.46 2.50
N ARG A 75 -15.69 -15.51 3.26
CA ARG A 75 -16.68 -16.56 2.95
C ARG A 75 -18.09 -15.99 2.93
N ALA A 76 -18.50 -15.29 4.00
CA ALA A 76 -19.83 -14.69 4.08
C ALA A 76 -20.09 -13.68 2.96
N ALA A 77 -19.11 -12.85 2.63
CA ALA A 77 -19.21 -11.90 1.51
C ALA A 77 -19.32 -12.60 0.16
N ARG A 78 -18.66 -13.74 -0.04
CA ARG A 78 -18.74 -14.55 -1.26
C ARG A 78 -20.11 -15.26 -1.39
N GLU A 79 -20.63 -15.80 -0.30
CA GLU A 79 -21.98 -16.36 -0.26
C GLU A 79 -23.03 -15.30 -0.60
N MET A 80 -22.93 -14.10 -0.01
CA MET A 80 -23.78 -12.96 -0.35
C MET A 80 -23.67 -12.59 -1.85
N ALA A 81 -22.48 -12.57 -2.44
CA ALA A 81 -22.28 -12.29 -3.85
C ALA A 81 -23.03 -13.31 -4.74
N ALA A 82 -22.95 -14.60 -4.39
CA ALA A 82 -23.62 -15.69 -5.11
C ALA A 82 -25.15 -15.60 -4.97
N GLU A 83 -25.68 -15.39 -3.76
CA GLU A 83 -27.10 -15.26 -3.49
C GLU A 83 -27.75 -14.08 -4.24
N LEU A 84 -27.03 -12.96 -4.34
CA LEU A 84 -27.48 -11.77 -5.03
C LEU A 84 -27.24 -11.84 -6.54
N GLY A 85 -26.60 -12.89 -7.05
CA GLY A 85 -26.25 -13.03 -8.46
C GLY A 85 -25.31 -11.92 -8.94
N ALA A 86 -24.37 -11.48 -8.10
CA ALA A 86 -23.38 -10.49 -8.46
C ALA A 86 -22.38 -11.07 -9.48
N ASP A 87 -22.07 -10.29 -10.51
CA ASP A 87 -21.11 -10.64 -11.56
C ASP A 87 -19.80 -9.83 -11.47
N CYS A 88 -19.71 -8.90 -10.51
CA CYS A 88 -18.50 -8.18 -10.15
C CYS A 88 -18.52 -7.67 -8.70
N CYS A 89 -17.37 -7.23 -8.19
CA CYS A 89 -17.23 -6.52 -6.92
C CYS A 89 -16.81 -5.07 -7.19
N VAL A 90 -17.47 -4.10 -6.55
CA VAL A 90 -17.03 -2.71 -6.45
C VAL A 90 -16.48 -2.50 -5.03
N ALA A 91 -15.15 -2.46 -4.90
CA ALA A 91 -14.48 -2.29 -3.62
C ALA A 91 -14.16 -0.81 -3.38
N ILE A 92 -14.99 -0.12 -2.56
CA ILE A 92 -14.78 1.28 -2.22
C ILE A 92 -14.24 1.43 -0.80
N GLY A 93 -12.98 1.86 -0.69
CA GLY A 93 -12.31 1.97 0.60
C GLY A 93 -10.79 1.85 0.53
N GLY A 94 -10.19 1.57 1.68
CA GLY A 94 -8.76 1.32 1.81
C GLY A 94 -8.37 -0.15 1.60
N GLY A 95 -7.17 -0.50 2.05
CA GLY A 95 -6.60 -1.83 1.88
C GLY A 95 -7.46 -3.00 2.40
N SER A 96 -8.23 -2.81 3.48
CA SER A 96 -9.14 -3.84 4.01
C SER A 96 -10.27 -4.17 3.02
N THR A 97 -10.87 -3.15 2.44
CA THR A 97 -11.98 -3.31 1.48
C THR A 97 -11.50 -3.94 0.20
N ILE A 98 -10.38 -3.45 -0.35
CA ILE A 98 -9.75 -4.02 -1.54
C ILE A 98 -9.32 -5.47 -1.27
N GLY A 99 -8.79 -5.74 -0.08
CA GLY A 99 -8.43 -7.08 0.37
C GLY A 99 -9.62 -8.04 0.39
N LEU A 100 -10.80 -7.58 0.85
CA LEU A 100 -12.04 -8.38 0.82
C LEU A 100 -12.45 -8.70 -0.61
N GLY A 101 -12.41 -7.72 -1.52
CA GLY A 101 -12.67 -7.95 -2.96
C GLY A 101 -11.74 -9.00 -3.55
N LYS A 102 -10.45 -8.95 -3.20
CA LYS A 102 -9.44 -9.94 -3.63
C LYS A 102 -9.74 -11.34 -3.07
N ALA A 103 -10.16 -11.42 -1.81
CA ALA A 103 -10.52 -12.69 -1.18
C ALA A 103 -11.74 -13.34 -1.86
N ILE A 104 -12.72 -12.55 -2.28
CA ILE A 104 -13.85 -13.03 -3.08
C ILE A 104 -13.36 -13.50 -4.45
N ALA A 105 -12.59 -12.68 -5.17
CA ALA A 105 -12.10 -12.96 -6.51
C ALA A 105 -11.19 -14.20 -6.58
N LEU A 106 -10.43 -14.48 -5.53
CA LEU A 106 -9.52 -15.60 -5.46
C LEU A 106 -10.22 -16.96 -5.70
N GLU A 107 -11.45 -17.10 -5.26
CA GLU A 107 -12.22 -18.34 -5.38
C GLU A 107 -13.37 -18.27 -6.40
N SER A 108 -13.96 -17.07 -6.58
CA SER A 108 -15.08 -16.89 -7.52
C SER A 108 -14.66 -16.42 -8.89
N SER A 109 -13.45 -15.86 -9.04
CA SER A 109 -12.97 -15.17 -10.23
C SER A 109 -13.82 -13.94 -10.64
N LEU A 110 -14.66 -13.40 -9.74
CA LEU A 110 -15.40 -12.17 -9.99
C LEU A 110 -14.44 -11.01 -10.23
N PRO A 111 -14.60 -10.23 -11.30
CA PRO A 111 -13.75 -9.08 -11.54
C PRO A 111 -13.95 -8.01 -10.45
N ILE A 112 -12.87 -7.32 -10.12
CA ILE A 112 -12.88 -6.25 -9.13
C ILE A 112 -12.76 -4.92 -9.84
N LEU A 113 -13.65 -3.97 -9.52
CA LEU A 113 -13.50 -2.56 -9.75
C LEU A 113 -13.16 -1.92 -8.40
N ALA A 114 -11.98 -1.32 -8.29
CA ALA A 114 -11.51 -0.72 -7.04
C ALA A 114 -11.67 0.81 -7.07
N VAL A 115 -12.14 1.38 -5.97
CA VAL A 115 -12.24 2.83 -5.74
C VAL A 115 -11.50 3.14 -4.43
N PRO A 116 -10.18 3.36 -4.47
CA PRO A 116 -9.40 3.59 -3.27
C PRO A 116 -9.71 4.93 -2.63
N THR A 117 -9.81 4.94 -1.29
CA THR A 117 -9.99 6.14 -0.46
C THR A 117 -8.79 6.43 0.44
N THR A 118 -7.72 5.64 0.31
CA THR A 118 -6.43 5.78 1.01
C THR A 118 -5.29 5.63 0.02
N TYR A 119 -4.06 5.85 0.47
CA TYR A 119 -2.86 5.74 -0.37
C TYR A 119 -2.17 4.37 -0.29
N ALA A 120 -2.93 3.29 -0.03
CA ALA A 120 -2.36 1.96 0.30
C ALA A 120 -1.66 1.23 -0.86
N GLY A 121 -2.07 1.45 -2.12
CA GLY A 121 -1.47 0.82 -3.32
C GLY A 121 -1.91 -0.63 -3.59
N SER A 122 -2.68 -1.25 -2.71
CA SER A 122 -3.14 -2.64 -2.87
C SER A 122 -3.97 -2.86 -4.14
N GLU A 123 -4.69 -1.84 -4.59
CA GLU A 123 -5.53 -1.84 -5.80
C GLU A 123 -4.78 -2.13 -7.09
N MET A 124 -3.47 -1.87 -7.11
CA MET A 124 -2.62 -2.07 -8.29
C MET A 124 -1.84 -3.39 -8.26
N THR A 125 -2.15 -4.29 -7.34
CA THR A 125 -1.35 -5.51 -7.14
C THR A 125 -2.15 -6.80 -7.29
N PRO A 126 -1.54 -7.88 -7.81
CA PRO A 126 -2.10 -9.23 -7.77
C PRO A 126 -1.81 -9.93 -6.43
N ILE A 127 -1.47 -9.19 -5.38
CA ILE A 127 -1.11 -9.72 -4.06
C ILE A 127 -2.34 -9.77 -3.18
N PHE A 128 -2.57 -10.89 -2.49
CA PHE A 128 -3.62 -11.06 -1.50
C PHE A 128 -3.07 -11.47 -0.13
N GLY A 129 -3.84 -11.19 0.91
CA GLY A 129 -3.60 -11.65 2.26
C GLY A 129 -4.91 -12.06 2.92
N LEU A 130 -4.94 -13.25 3.53
CA LEU A 130 -6.07 -13.81 4.27
C LEU A 130 -5.58 -14.22 5.65
N THR A 131 -6.44 -14.11 6.65
CA THR A 131 -6.10 -14.55 8.00
C THR A 131 -7.07 -15.64 8.43
N GLU A 132 -6.53 -16.80 8.82
CA GLU A 132 -7.25 -17.93 9.37
C GLU A 132 -6.76 -18.18 10.80
N GLY A 133 -7.61 -17.89 11.78
CA GLY A 133 -7.19 -17.88 13.18
C GLY A 133 -6.04 -16.89 13.43
N ARG A 134 -4.85 -17.42 13.74
CA ARG A 134 -3.62 -16.62 13.95
C ARG A 134 -2.64 -16.66 12.76
N LEU A 135 -3.00 -17.40 11.70
CA LEU A 135 -2.11 -17.60 10.54
C LEU A 135 -2.50 -16.64 9.42
N LYS A 136 -1.55 -15.85 8.96
CA LYS A 136 -1.68 -15.01 7.78
C LYS A 136 -1.14 -15.74 6.57
N ARG A 137 -2.00 -16.01 5.59
CA ARG A 137 -1.66 -16.55 4.28
C ARG A 137 -1.57 -15.41 3.27
N THR A 138 -0.43 -15.23 2.65
CA THR A 138 -0.22 -14.26 1.56
C THR A 138 0.15 -15.00 0.28
N GLY A 139 -0.19 -14.41 -0.87
CA GLY A 139 0.17 -14.98 -2.17
C GLY A 139 -0.02 -13.99 -3.31
N ARG A 140 0.29 -14.45 -4.52
CA ARG A 140 0.06 -13.73 -5.79
C ARG A 140 -0.85 -14.57 -6.69
N ASP A 141 -1.86 -13.94 -7.26
CA ASP A 141 -2.76 -14.56 -8.22
C ASP A 141 -3.33 -13.48 -9.17
N ALA A 142 -3.27 -13.71 -10.46
CA ALA A 142 -3.77 -12.74 -11.45
C ALA A 142 -5.28 -12.46 -11.32
N ARG A 143 -6.06 -13.40 -10.78
CA ARG A 143 -7.50 -13.26 -10.56
C ARG A 143 -7.84 -12.15 -9.59
N VAL A 144 -6.95 -11.88 -8.62
CA VAL A 144 -7.20 -10.86 -7.59
C VAL A 144 -6.74 -9.46 -7.98
N LEU A 145 -6.09 -9.30 -9.13
CA LEU A 145 -5.75 -7.97 -9.64
C LEU A 145 -7.02 -7.24 -10.06
N PRO A 146 -7.36 -6.07 -9.50
CA PRO A 146 -8.47 -5.26 -9.96
C PRO A 146 -8.38 -4.97 -11.47
N ARG A 147 -9.48 -5.18 -12.19
CA ARG A 147 -9.55 -4.94 -13.62
C ARG A 147 -9.64 -3.45 -13.98
N THR A 148 -10.34 -2.71 -13.13
CA THR A 148 -10.46 -1.25 -13.24
C THR A 148 -10.20 -0.63 -11.88
N VAL A 149 -9.48 0.48 -11.87
CA VAL A 149 -9.26 1.30 -10.67
C VAL A 149 -9.69 2.73 -10.96
N LEU A 150 -10.63 3.24 -10.16
CA LEU A 150 -11.09 4.63 -10.22
C LEU A 150 -10.42 5.42 -9.09
N TYR A 151 -9.54 6.31 -9.43
CA TYR A 151 -8.95 7.27 -8.52
C TYR A 151 -9.73 8.58 -8.55
N ASP A 152 -10.52 8.82 -7.50
CA ASP A 152 -11.26 10.05 -7.28
C ASP A 152 -10.63 10.82 -6.10
N PRO A 153 -9.86 11.89 -6.37
CA PRO A 153 -9.21 12.64 -5.29
C PRO A 153 -10.20 13.21 -4.28
N SER A 154 -11.45 13.48 -4.69
CA SER A 154 -12.49 14.02 -3.78
C SER A 154 -12.78 13.09 -2.61
N LEU A 155 -12.62 11.78 -2.78
CA LEU A 155 -12.86 10.77 -1.74
C LEU A 155 -11.76 10.76 -0.66
N THR A 156 -10.62 11.40 -0.92
CA THR A 156 -9.52 11.51 0.04
C THR A 156 -9.60 12.75 0.93
N LEU A 157 -10.49 13.71 0.63
CA LEU A 157 -10.67 14.93 1.43
C LEU A 157 -11.08 14.62 2.88
N SER A 158 -11.89 13.58 3.08
CA SER A 158 -12.31 13.13 4.41
C SER A 158 -11.25 12.29 5.15
N LEU A 159 -10.14 11.94 4.49
CA LEU A 159 -9.09 11.14 5.12
C LEU A 159 -8.31 12.00 6.12
N PRO A 160 -8.28 11.64 7.42
CA PRO A 160 -7.57 12.40 8.43
C PRO A 160 -6.09 12.61 8.08
N PRO A 161 -5.48 13.78 8.40
CA PRO A 161 -4.09 14.08 8.07
C PRO A 161 -3.08 13.02 8.54
N GLY A 162 -3.23 12.50 9.77
CA GLY A 162 -2.35 11.46 10.29
C GLY A 162 -2.45 10.13 9.53
N ILE A 163 -3.66 9.75 9.07
CA ILE A 163 -3.85 8.55 8.23
C ILE A 163 -3.32 8.82 6.83
N SER A 164 -3.52 10.03 6.29
CA SER A 164 -2.95 10.44 5.00
C SER A 164 -1.43 10.34 5.02
N ALA A 165 -0.79 10.86 6.07
CA ALA A 165 0.65 10.81 6.27
C ALA A 165 1.17 9.36 6.33
N ALA A 166 0.64 8.55 7.25
CA ALA A 166 1.10 7.18 7.44
C ALA A 166 0.87 6.31 6.18
N SER A 167 -0.32 6.42 5.56
CA SER A 167 -0.65 5.68 4.34
C SER A 167 0.21 6.12 3.16
N GLY A 168 0.52 7.42 3.03
CA GLY A 168 1.37 7.94 1.97
C GLY A 168 2.84 7.52 2.13
N VAL A 169 3.37 7.49 3.36
CA VAL A 169 4.73 6.97 3.61
C VAL A 169 4.80 5.46 3.38
N ASN A 170 3.75 4.71 3.72
CA ASN A 170 3.66 3.30 3.34
C ASN A 170 3.70 3.11 1.81
N ALA A 171 2.98 3.94 1.04
CA ALA A 171 3.08 3.92 -0.42
C ALA A 171 4.50 4.27 -0.88
N MET A 172 5.13 5.30 -0.31
CA MET A 172 6.51 5.68 -0.62
C MET A 172 7.49 4.51 -0.40
N ALA A 173 7.30 3.68 0.62
CA ALA A 173 8.13 2.52 0.89
C ALA A 173 8.11 1.49 -0.25
N HIS A 174 6.97 1.31 -0.94
CA HIS A 174 6.88 0.46 -2.13
C HIS A 174 7.78 0.98 -3.25
N ALA A 175 7.74 2.30 -3.48
CA ALA A 175 8.56 2.94 -4.50
C ALA A 175 10.06 2.91 -4.15
N VAL A 176 10.43 3.13 -2.88
CA VAL A 176 11.83 3.05 -2.43
C VAL A 176 12.40 1.66 -2.67
N GLU A 177 11.70 0.60 -2.27
CA GLU A 177 12.20 -0.77 -2.50
C GLU A 177 12.20 -1.16 -3.97
N ALA A 178 11.27 -0.66 -4.77
CA ALA A 178 11.23 -0.93 -6.20
C ALA A 178 12.46 -0.42 -6.95
N LEU A 179 13.12 0.63 -6.45
CA LEU A 179 14.34 1.17 -7.06
C LEU A 179 15.54 0.21 -6.98
N TYR A 180 15.59 -0.63 -5.95
CA TYR A 180 16.66 -1.61 -5.75
C TYR A 180 16.17 -3.07 -5.73
N ALA A 181 14.96 -3.31 -6.18
CA ALA A 181 14.45 -4.67 -6.36
C ALA A 181 15.35 -5.49 -7.30
N GLN A 182 15.45 -6.79 -7.09
CA GLN A 182 16.27 -7.67 -7.93
C GLN A 182 15.82 -7.66 -9.40
N ASP A 183 14.52 -7.47 -9.63
CA ASP A 183 13.85 -7.38 -10.92
C ASP A 183 13.50 -5.94 -11.31
N ALA A 184 14.18 -4.95 -10.71
CA ALA A 184 14.05 -3.55 -11.07
C ALA A 184 14.33 -3.33 -12.56
N ASN A 185 13.61 -2.39 -13.16
CA ASN A 185 13.78 -2.05 -14.57
C ASN A 185 13.58 -0.54 -14.78
N PRO A 186 14.04 0.03 -15.91
CA PRO A 186 13.99 1.46 -16.13
C PRO A 186 12.60 2.09 -16.04
N VAL A 187 11.55 1.36 -16.47
CA VAL A 187 10.17 1.86 -16.45
C VAL A 187 9.69 2.01 -15.00
N ILE A 188 9.83 0.95 -14.20
CA ILE A 188 9.47 0.96 -12.77
C ILE A 188 10.33 1.97 -12.00
N SER A 189 11.61 2.09 -12.33
CA SER A 189 12.49 3.06 -11.68
C SER A 189 12.06 4.52 -11.93
N LEU A 190 11.55 4.85 -13.11
CA LEU A 190 10.98 6.18 -13.39
C LEU A 190 9.70 6.42 -12.59
N MET A 191 8.80 5.43 -12.55
CA MET A 191 7.57 5.50 -11.76
C MET A 191 7.85 5.65 -10.26
N ALA A 192 8.82 4.89 -9.75
CA ALA A 192 9.20 4.90 -8.34
C ALA A 192 9.77 6.27 -7.91
N GLU A 193 10.69 6.84 -8.70
CA GLU A 193 11.26 8.16 -8.41
C GLU A 193 10.20 9.26 -8.45
N GLU A 194 9.31 9.24 -9.44
CA GLU A 194 8.20 10.18 -9.54
C GLU A 194 7.19 10.00 -8.39
N SER A 195 6.90 8.76 -7.98
CA SER A 195 6.06 8.48 -6.82
C SER A 195 6.62 9.12 -5.54
N ILE A 196 7.92 8.92 -5.28
CA ILE A 196 8.60 9.48 -4.10
C ILE A 196 8.53 11.01 -4.13
N ARG A 197 8.78 11.63 -5.29
CA ARG A 197 8.71 13.08 -5.48
C ARG A 197 7.31 13.63 -5.21
N ALA A 198 6.29 13.00 -5.82
CA ALA A 198 4.90 13.43 -5.69
C ALA A 198 4.39 13.31 -4.24
N LEU A 199 4.68 12.20 -3.57
CA LEU A 199 4.31 11.99 -2.16
C LEU A 199 5.12 12.91 -1.23
N GLY A 200 6.42 13.08 -1.46
CA GLY A 200 7.27 13.97 -0.67
C GLY A 200 6.83 15.43 -0.68
N GLU A 201 6.28 15.89 -1.80
CA GLU A 201 5.71 17.24 -1.96
C GLU A 201 4.30 17.34 -1.35
N ALA A 202 3.44 16.37 -1.65
CA ALA A 202 2.02 16.44 -1.31
C ALA A 202 1.74 16.20 0.19
N LEU A 203 2.39 15.22 0.83
CA LEU A 203 2.04 14.84 2.19
C LEU A 203 2.24 15.96 3.22
N PRO A 204 3.38 16.72 3.20
CA PRO A 204 3.53 17.86 4.11
C PRO A 204 2.51 18.96 3.87
N ALA A 205 2.08 19.19 2.63
CA ALA A 205 1.04 20.16 2.31
C ALA A 205 -0.33 19.72 2.85
N ILE A 206 -0.71 18.46 2.66
CA ILE A 206 -1.96 17.88 3.18
C ILE A 206 -2.02 17.94 4.71
N VAL A 207 -0.90 17.73 5.41
CA VAL A 207 -0.86 17.83 6.87
C VAL A 207 -1.12 19.26 7.33
N ARG A 208 -0.63 20.27 6.60
CA ARG A 208 -0.89 21.70 6.88
C ARG A 208 -2.28 22.15 6.49
N ASP A 209 -2.75 21.76 5.30
CA ASP A 209 -4.08 22.03 4.77
C ASP A 209 -4.72 20.75 4.23
N PRO A 210 -5.56 20.07 5.02
CA PRO A 210 -6.22 18.84 4.60
C PRO A 210 -7.17 19.00 3.40
N ASN A 211 -7.57 20.21 3.06
CA ASN A 211 -8.49 20.52 1.98
C ASN A 211 -7.79 20.98 0.70
N ASP A 212 -6.46 20.95 0.65
CA ASP A 212 -5.70 21.25 -0.57
C ASP A 212 -5.98 20.20 -1.65
N CYS A 213 -6.87 20.55 -2.56
CA CYS A 213 -7.35 19.67 -3.63
C CYS A 213 -6.24 19.23 -4.59
N GLU A 214 -5.29 20.12 -4.90
CA GLU A 214 -4.19 19.81 -5.79
C GLU A 214 -3.26 18.79 -5.14
N MET A 215 -2.91 19.00 -3.88
CA MET A 215 -2.03 18.08 -3.13
C MET A 215 -2.71 16.74 -2.85
N ARG A 216 -4.04 16.70 -2.64
CA ARG A 216 -4.81 15.44 -2.59
C ARG A 216 -4.71 14.66 -3.90
N SER A 217 -4.87 15.32 -5.03
CA SER A 217 -4.68 14.68 -6.35
C SER A 217 -3.25 14.19 -6.53
N ARG A 218 -2.26 15.01 -6.16
CA ARG A 218 -0.85 14.67 -6.27
C ARG A 218 -0.45 13.48 -5.39
N ALA A 219 -0.95 13.42 -4.15
CA ALA A 219 -0.72 12.27 -3.26
C ALA A 219 -1.34 10.99 -3.81
N LEU A 220 -2.57 11.06 -4.33
CA LEU A 220 -3.25 9.91 -4.91
C LEU A 220 -2.55 9.41 -6.19
N TYR A 221 -2.05 10.34 -7.02
CA TYR A 221 -1.20 10.02 -8.17
C TYR A 221 0.09 9.31 -7.74
N GLY A 222 0.80 9.84 -6.73
CA GLY A 222 1.99 9.19 -6.19
C GLY A 222 1.71 7.78 -5.64
N ALA A 223 0.56 7.60 -4.97
CA ALA A 223 0.12 6.30 -4.45
C ALA A 223 -0.19 5.30 -5.57
N TRP A 224 -0.83 5.74 -6.66
CA TRP A 224 -1.04 4.91 -7.85
C TRP A 224 0.29 4.38 -8.42
N LEU A 225 1.27 5.27 -8.61
CA LEU A 225 2.60 4.87 -9.11
C LEU A 225 3.29 3.89 -8.15
N ALA A 226 3.23 4.16 -6.83
CA ALA A 226 3.77 3.27 -5.81
C ALA A 226 3.13 1.87 -5.83
N GLY A 227 1.80 1.82 -5.94
CA GLY A 227 1.05 0.56 -6.05
C GLY A 227 1.44 -0.22 -7.32
N THR A 228 1.64 0.49 -8.44
CA THR A 228 2.13 -0.10 -9.70
C THR A 228 3.53 -0.70 -9.50
N CYS A 229 4.43 -0.01 -8.80
CA CYS A 229 5.74 -0.52 -8.46
C CYS A 229 5.64 -1.81 -7.61
N LEU A 230 4.85 -1.79 -6.53
CA LEU A 230 4.61 -2.96 -5.67
C LEU A 230 4.06 -4.17 -6.45
N GLY A 231 3.17 -3.92 -7.41
CA GLY A 231 2.58 -4.96 -8.25
C GLY A 231 3.57 -5.58 -9.25
N SER A 232 4.62 -4.85 -9.63
CA SER A 232 5.48 -5.16 -10.78
C SER A 232 6.82 -5.77 -10.42
N VAL A 233 7.35 -5.53 -9.21
CA VAL A 233 8.67 -6.04 -8.79
C VAL A 233 8.61 -6.66 -7.39
N GLY A 234 9.67 -7.40 -7.03
CA GLY A 234 9.82 -7.99 -5.72
C GLY A 234 10.16 -6.96 -4.65
N MET A 235 9.70 -7.20 -3.42
CA MET A 235 10.06 -6.40 -2.26
C MET A 235 11.23 -7.04 -1.49
N ALA A 236 11.92 -6.26 -0.67
CA ALA A 236 13.16 -6.64 0.00
C ALA A 236 13.06 -6.53 1.54
N LEU A 237 14.14 -6.10 2.19
CA LEU A 237 14.29 -6.02 3.65
C LEU A 237 13.20 -5.21 4.34
N HIS A 238 12.82 -4.04 3.79
CA HIS A 238 11.85 -3.16 4.44
C HIS A 238 10.50 -3.86 4.64
N HIS A 239 9.94 -4.43 3.56
CA HIS A 239 8.67 -5.14 3.65
C HIS A 239 8.79 -6.42 4.50
N LYS A 240 9.92 -7.14 4.42
CA LYS A 240 10.16 -8.30 5.27
C LYS A 240 10.11 -7.95 6.75
N LEU A 241 10.78 -6.87 7.16
CA LEU A 241 10.76 -6.38 8.54
C LEU A 241 9.36 -5.92 8.95
N CYS A 242 8.70 -5.09 8.13
CA CYS A 242 7.35 -4.60 8.44
C CYS A 242 6.33 -5.74 8.58
N HIS A 243 6.41 -6.76 7.72
CA HIS A 243 5.54 -7.94 7.84
C HIS A 243 5.85 -8.78 9.07
N THR A 244 7.14 -8.94 9.43
CA THR A 244 7.56 -9.62 10.65
C THR A 244 7.03 -8.89 11.88
N LEU A 245 7.24 -7.59 11.97
CA LEU A 245 6.81 -6.76 13.09
C LEU A 245 5.28 -6.71 13.22
N GLY A 246 4.58 -6.48 12.11
CA GLY A 246 3.12 -6.47 12.10
C GLY A 246 2.51 -7.84 12.42
N GLY A 247 3.08 -8.92 11.88
CA GLY A 247 2.55 -10.28 12.07
C GLY A 247 2.84 -10.87 13.44
N THR A 248 4.00 -10.59 14.03
CA THR A 248 4.42 -11.16 15.32
C THR A 248 3.96 -10.32 16.50
N PHE A 249 4.04 -8.99 16.38
CA PHE A 249 3.78 -8.06 17.50
C PHE A 249 2.51 -7.23 17.30
N ASN A 250 1.74 -7.51 16.24
CA ASN A 250 0.47 -6.83 15.92
C ASN A 250 0.62 -5.30 15.80
N LEU A 251 1.76 -4.83 15.27
CA LEU A 251 1.99 -3.40 15.09
C LEU A 251 1.12 -2.82 13.98
N PRO A 252 0.70 -1.55 14.09
CA PRO A 252 -0.08 -0.88 13.06
C PRO A 252 0.72 -0.77 11.75
N HIS A 253 0.19 -1.33 10.64
CA HIS A 253 0.92 -1.54 9.39
C HIS A 253 1.57 -0.26 8.85
N ALA A 254 0.79 0.81 8.62
CA ALA A 254 1.30 2.03 8.00
C ALA A 254 2.31 2.78 8.88
N GLN A 255 2.09 2.82 10.20
CA GLN A 255 3.03 3.43 11.14
C GLN A 255 4.33 2.63 11.24
N THR A 256 4.26 1.29 11.19
CA THR A 256 5.44 0.42 11.14
C THR A 256 6.28 0.71 9.90
N HIS A 257 5.65 0.85 8.72
CA HIS A 257 6.35 1.24 7.50
C HIS A 257 7.01 2.62 7.64
N ALA A 258 6.32 3.59 8.22
CA ALA A 258 6.87 4.93 8.42
C ALA A 258 8.10 4.92 9.34
N ALA A 259 8.02 4.26 10.50
CA ALA A 259 9.12 4.17 11.45
C ALA A 259 10.34 3.43 10.87
N MET A 260 10.10 2.36 10.09
CA MET A 260 11.17 1.52 9.56
C MET A 260 11.85 2.08 8.31
N LEU A 261 11.15 2.86 7.47
CA LEU A 261 11.63 3.26 6.15
C LEU A 261 12.97 4.03 6.17
N PRO A 262 13.21 5.01 7.06
CA PRO A 262 14.49 5.71 7.14
C PRO A 262 15.66 4.76 7.43
N HIS A 263 15.46 3.80 8.33
CA HIS A 263 16.49 2.86 8.76
C HIS A 263 16.84 1.82 7.71
N THR A 264 15.85 1.31 6.98
CA THR A 264 16.07 0.33 5.91
C THR A 264 16.68 0.98 4.68
N ALA A 265 16.34 2.24 4.36
CA ALA A 265 17.00 3.03 3.33
C ALA A 265 18.47 3.25 3.69
N HIS A 266 18.76 3.67 4.93
CA HIS A 266 20.13 3.83 5.41
C HIS A 266 20.90 2.50 5.38
N TYR A 267 20.29 1.38 5.78
CA TYR A 267 20.93 0.06 5.74
C TYR A 267 21.44 -0.29 4.34
N ASN A 268 20.69 0.05 3.30
CA ASN A 268 20.99 -0.32 1.92
C ASN A 268 21.80 0.75 1.14
N HIS A 269 22.04 1.96 1.68
CA HIS A 269 22.57 3.08 0.88
C HIS A 269 23.93 2.79 0.21
N ALA A 270 24.83 2.12 0.92
CA ALA A 270 26.15 1.79 0.38
C ALA A 270 26.11 0.62 -0.62
N ALA A 271 25.13 -0.29 -0.49
CA ALA A 271 24.98 -1.45 -1.37
C ALA A 271 24.13 -1.15 -2.61
N ALA A 272 23.30 -0.11 -2.58
CA ALA A 272 22.45 0.34 -3.69
C ALA A 272 22.56 1.87 -3.90
N PRO A 273 23.78 2.42 -4.14
CA PRO A 273 23.99 3.87 -4.12
C PRO A 273 23.19 4.60 -5.21
N ASP A 274 23.04 4.03 -6.39
CA ASP A 274 22.29 4.67 -7.48
C ASP A 274 20.80 4.75 -7.19
N ALA A 275 20.23 3.71 -6.61
CA ALA A 275 18.83 3.67 -6.20
C ALA A 275 18.55 4.69 -5.09
N LEU A 276 19.37 4.69 -4.02
CA LEU A 276 19.18 5.59 -2.89
C LEU A 276 19.52 7.05 -3.23
N ARG A 277 20.41 7.31 -4.20
CA ARG A 277 20.61 8.66 -4.76
C ARG A 277 19.35 9.17 -5.47
N ARG A 278 18.60 8.30 -6.15
CA ARG A 278 17.29 8.68 -6.74
C ARG A 278 16.26 9.01 -5.66
N VAL A 279 16.23 8.25 -4.56
CA VAL A 279 15.39 8.58 -3.39
C VAL A 279 15.76 9.96 -2.85
N ALA A 280 17.05 10.17 -2.58
CA ALA A 280 17.55 11.46 -2.06
C ALA A 280 17.18 12.61 -2.99
N ARG A 281 17.42 12.49 -4.30
CA ARG A 281 17.10 13.51 -5.30
C ARG A 281 15.61 13.85 -5.33
N ALA A 282 14.74 12.84 -5.28
CA ALA A 282 13.29 13.03 -5.25
C ALA A 282 12.81 13.80 -3.99
N LEU A 283 13.61 13.77 -2.92
CA LEU A 283 13.35 14.45 -1.63
C LEU A 283 14.24 15.72 -1.43
N GLY A 284 14.96 16.17 -2.47
CA GLY A 284 15.75 17.41 -2.45
C GLY A 284 17.18 17.25 -1.94
N GLY A 285 17.70 16.03 -1.84
CA GLY A 285 19.12 15.74 -1.53
C GLY A 285 19.96 15.44 -2.77
N THR A 286 21.19 15.03 -2.57
CA THR A 286 22.17 14.78 -3.64
C THR A 286 22.82 13.41 -3.58
N ASP A 287 23.07 12.91 -2.38
CA ASP A 287 23.78 11.66 -2.17
C ASP A 287 22.89 10.51 -1.65
N ALA A 288 23.32 9.28 -1.91
CA ALA A 288 22.63 8.09 -1.41
C ALA A 288 22.52 8.05 0.13
N ALA A 289 23.53 8.57 0.82
CA ALA A 289 23.54 8.66 2.28
C ALA A 289 22.47 9.62 2.83
N ASP A 290 22.03 10.60 2.03
CA ASP A 290 20.97 11.54 2.42
C ASP A 290 19.59 10.88 2.52
N ALA A 291 19.37 9.73 1.85
CA ALA A 291 18.05 9.12 1.72
C ALA A 291 17.40 8.80 3.10
N GLY A 292 18.12 8.14 3.99
CA GLY A 292 17.63 7.85 5.35
C GLY A 292 17.30 9.11 6.16
N PRO A 293 18.24 10.05 6.33
CA PRO A 293 17.99 11.34 7.01
C PRO A 293 16.84 12.15 6.40
N LEU A 294 16.69 12.20 5.06
CA LEU A 294 15.59 12.92 4.40
C LEU A 294 14.23 12.25 4.69
N LEU A 295 14.14 10.93 4.64
CA LEU A 295 12.94 10.19 5.01
C LEU A 295 12.59 10.39 6.50
N SER A 296 13.58 10.40 7.39
CA SER A 296 13.38 10.69 8.81
C SER A 296 12.87 12.12 9.02
N ARG A 297 13.43 13.11 8.31
CA ARG A 297 12.96 14.50 8.34
C ARG A 297 11.52 14.62 7.84
N LEU A 298 11.18 13.93 6.74
CA LEU A 298 9.83 13.89 6.21
C LEU A 298 8.85 13.34 7.27
N ASN A 299 9.16 12.21 7.90
CA ASN A 299 8.30 11.65 8.96
C ASN A 299 8.05 12.65 10.10
N ARG A 300 9.08 13.37 10.55
CA ARG A 300 8.92 14.43 11.57
C ARG A 300 8.00 15.56 11.10
N GLN A 301 8.15 16.02 9.85
CA GLN A 301 7.26 17.04 9.26
C GLN A 301 5.81 16.58 9.18
N LEU A 302 5.59 15.28 9.04
CA LEU A 302 4.27 14.66 8.98
C LEU A 302 3.69 14.35 10.37
N GLY A 303 4.44 14.59 11.45
CA GLY A 303 4.01 14.25 12.81
C GLY A 303 3.93 12.74 13.08
N LEU A 304 4.64 11.93 12.30
CA LEU A 304 4.70 10.48 12.50
C LEU A 304 5.77 10.14 13.55
N SER A 305 5.45 9.17 14.42
CA SER A 305 6.45 8.72 15.40
C SER A 305 7.65 8.07 14.71
N PRO A 306 8.88 8.46 15.07
CA PRO A 306 10.08 7.84 14.57
C PRO A 306 10.40 6.50 15.24
N ALA A 307 9.78 6.21 16.41
CA ALA A 307 10.11 5.08 17.26
C ALA A 307 9.10 3.94 17.16
N LEU A 308 9.58 2.71 16.98
CA LEU A 308 8.74 1.51 17.09
C LEU A 308 8.18 1.33 18.51
N ALA A 309 8.90 1.81 19.55
CA ALA A 309 8.43 1.79 20.92
C ALA A 309 7.10 2.52 21.09
N ASP A 310 6.92 3.68 20.43
CA ASP A 310 5.72 4.51 20.54
C ASP A 310 4.48 3.88 19.87
N ILE A 311 4.70 2.93 18.96
CA ILE A 311 3.63 2.21 18.27
C ILE A 311 3.40 0.79 18.83
N GLY A 312 3.99 0.49 19.98
CA GLY A 312 3.71 -0.71 20.77
C GLY A 312 4.70 -1.87 20.61
N MET A 313 5.87 -1.66 19.98
CA MET A 313 6.90 -2.69 19.90
C MET A 313 7.55 -2.94 21.27
N PRO A 314 7.47 -4.17 21.84
CA PRO A 314 8.14 -4.46 23.08
C PRO A 314 9.66 -4.59 22.86
N GLU A 315 10.48 -4.01 23.73
CA GLU A 315 11.95 -4.11 23.65
C GLU A 315 12.44 -5.56 23.63
N ALA A 316 11.85 -6.40 24.48
CA ALA A 316 12.16 -7.83 24.56
C ALA A 316 11.91 -8.60 23.26
N GLY A 317 11.13 -8.05 22.33
CA GLY A 317 10.83 -8.66 21.02
C GLY A 317 11.89 -8.40 19.94
N LEU A 318 12.86 -7.52 20.18
CA LEU A 318 13.81 -7.10 19.14
C LEU A 318 14.72 -8.25 18.66
N ASP A 319 15.16 -9.13 19.57
CA ASP A 319 15.96 -10.31 19.22
C ASP A 319 15.15 -11.32 18.39
N GLU A 320 13.91 -11.58 18.78
CA GLU A 320 13.00 -12.44 18.01
C GLU A 320 12.72 -11.87 16.62
N ALA A 321 12.49 -10.56 16.51
CA ALA A 321 12.29 -9.90 15.22
C ALA A 321 13.51 -10.03 14.30
N ALA A 322 14.73 -9.87 14.83
CA ALA A 322 15.97 -10.05 14.10
C ALA A 322 16.13 -11.50 13.61
N ASP A 323 15.87 -12.48 14.47
CA ASP A 323 15.92 -13.90 14.12
C ASP A 323 14.92 -14.26 13.02
N LEU A 324 13.69 -13.77 13.11
CA LEU A 324 12.64 -13.99 12.11
C LEU A 324 12.96 -13.32 10.76
N ALA A 325 13.52 -12.11 10.79
CA ALA A 325 13.93 -11.41 9.59
C ALA A 325 15.04 -12.13 8.81
N CYS A 326 15.91 -12.84 9.51
CA CYS A 326 17.00 -13.62 8.90
C CYS A 326 16.57 -15.01 8.42
N ARG A 327 15.35 -15.44 8.74
CA ARG A 327 14.81 -16.73 8.24
C ARG A 327 14.29 -16.57 6.82
N ASN A 328 14.40 -17.68 6.04
CA ASN A 328 13.92 -17.76 4.66
C ASN A 328 14.56 -16.67 3.76
N PRO A 329 15.64 -17.03 3.05
CA PRO A 329 16.39 -16.09 2.21
C PRO A 329 15.48 -15.28 1.27
N TYR A 330 15.75 -14.00 1.14
CA TYR A 330 15.08 -13.09 0.22
C TYR A 330 16.11 -12.11 -0.35
N ALA A 331 15.79 -11.56 -1.52
CA ALA A 331 16.68 -10.63 -2.19
C ALA A 331 16.76 -9.30 -1.41
N ASN A 332 17.98 -8.80 -1.20
CA ASN A 332 18.25 -7.47 -0.69
C ASN A 332 19.64 -7.03 -1.16
N PRO A 333 19.89 -5.74 -1.46
CA PRO A 333 21.21 -5.28 -1.91
C PRO A 333 22.34 -5.55 -0.91
N ARG A 334 22.15 -5.20 0.35
CA ARG A 334 23.09 -5.51 1.43
C ARG A 334 22.75 -6.89 2.01
N PRO A 335 23.75 -7.77 2.27
CA PRO A 335 23.53 -9.05 2.91
C PRO A 335 22.73 -8.93 4.22
N ILE A 336 21.84 -9.91 4.46
CA ILE A 336 21.00 -9.98 5.66
C ILE A 336 21.75 -10.77 6.71
N GLU A 337 22.26 -10.06 7.71
CA GLU A 337 23.00 -10.62 8.82
C GLU A 337 22.34 -10.21 10.14
N ARG A 338 22.29 -11.15 11.11
CA ARG A 338 21.54 -10.97 12.36
C ARG A 338 21.98 -9.73 13.16
N ALA A 339 23.29 -9.54 13.33
CA ALA A 339 23.78 -8.45 14.17
C ALA A 339 23.46 -7.06 13.60
N PRO A 340 23.73 -6.74 12.31
CA PRO A 340 23.31 -5.47 11.70
C PRO A 340 21.79 -5.29 11.69
N ILE A 341 21.01 -6.34 11.49
CA ILE A 341 19.54 -6.23 11.54
C ILE A 341 19.07 -5.94 12.97
N ARG A 342 19.65 -6.57 13.96
CA ARG A 342 19.33 -6.31 15.38
C ARG A 342 19.68 -4.86 15.79
N GLU A 343 20.81 -4.35 15.32
CA GLU A 343 21.22 -2.95 15.52
C GLU A 343 20.23 -1.98 14.83
N LEU A 344 19.85 -2.23 13.57
CA LEU A 344 18.86 -1.46 12.85
C LEU A 344 17.55 -1.41 13.63
N LEU A 345 17.07 -2.55 14.11
CA LEU A 345 15.84 -2.63 14.90
C LEU A 345 15.94 -1.87 16.23
N GLN A 346 17.11 -1.88 16.89
CA GLN A 346 17.34 -1.10 18.12
C GLN A 346 17.24 0.40 17.84
N HIS A 347 17.90 0.89 16.76
CA HIS A 347 17.84 2.29 16.38
C HIS A 347 16.41 2.72 15.99
N ALA A 348 15.68 1.87 15.27
CA ALA A 348 14.28 2.12 14.93
C ALA A 348 13.38 2.09 16.18
N TRP A 349 13.67 1.22 17.15
CA TRP A 349 12.90 1.12 18.38
C TRP A 349 13.07 2.38 19.25
N GLU A 350 14.29 2.91 19.32
CA GLU A 350 14.61 4.15 20.06
C GLU A 350 14.23 5.43 19.29
N GLY A 351 13.86 5.34 18.01
CA GLY A 351 13.60 6.50 17.17
C GLY A 351 14.83 7.33 16.85
N ARG A 352 16.02 6.71 16.84
CA ARG A 352 17.28 7.39 16.48
C ARG A 352 17.24 7.81 15.02
N GLU A 353 17.82 8.97 14.72
CA GLU A 353 18.02 9.38 13.33
C GLU A 353 19.11 8.49 12.69
N PRO A 354 18.87 7.90 11.49
CA PRO A 354 19.91 7.15 10.79
C PRO A 354 21.01 8.09 10.29
N HIS A 355 22.27 7.73 10.56
CA HIS A 355 23.47 8.51 10.26
C HIS A 355 24.44 7.75 9.36
#